data_65c03ff1de09029932ee52be2719938a
#
_entry.id   65c03ff1de09029932ee52be2719938a
#
_cell.length_a   1.000
_cell.length_b   1.000
_cell.length_c   1.000
_cell.angle_alpha   90.00
_cell.angle_beta   90.00
_cell.angle_gamma   90.00
#
_symmetry.space_group_name_H-M   'P 1'
#
loop_
_entity.id
_entity.type
_entity.pdbx_description
1 polymer ?
#
loop_
_entity_poly.entity_id
_entity_poly.type
_entity_poly.pdbx_seq_one_letter_code
_entity_poly.pdbx_strand_id
1 'polypeptide(L)'
;MSLLIAALLALTPVTSEQAKHALPAVDLSDLTDLQRGAFMDVAADVLNYAGCPETLALCLDPREKDPHALRMAQLVKQLVKDSVQPPAIVQVLERYYASFDARQRLRLHDGNCAVEGKGPVSIVEFSDYQCPHCAAALAPLTALVNADRQGQVRLCSKYFPFASHPRARVAALCAEYARSKGKFWQMNAALFANQEALEDADLKKYAGQVGLDGDEMLKEAYSGKFDAVVEKHLREGMAAGVESTPTLLIDGRQYNLPVTPFYLAWTVDDELQWKKEKGWKFPASHNGSKKVAKGK
;
A
#
# COMPACT_ATOMS: atom_id res chain seq x y z
N MET A 1 60.25 -10.78 -14.70
CA MET A 1 59.53 -9.51 -14.49
C MET A 1 58.38 -9.45 -15.51
N SER A 2 57.20 -9.90 -15.16
CA SER A 2 56.00 -9.84 -16.02
C SER A 2 55.02 -8.89 -15.38
N LEU A 3 54.79 -7.75 -16.04
CA LEU A 3 53.76 -6.79 -15.64
C LEU A 3 52.38 -7.38 -16.02
N LEU A 4 51.59 -7.67 -15.03
CA LEU A 4 50.15 -7.89 -15.17
C LEU A 4 49.46 -6.51 -15.25
N ILE A 5 49.02 -6.12 -16.44
CA ILE A 5 48.15 -4.97 -16.66
C ILE A 5 46.73 -5.43 -16.33
N ALA A 6 46.25 -5.01 -15.15
CA ALA A 6 44.84 -5.14 -14.82
C ALA A 6 44.05 -4.11 -15.64
N ALA A 7 43.31 -4.56 -16.64
CA ALA A 7 42.36 -3.74 -17.37
C ALA A 7 41.18 -3.43 -16.44
N LEU A 8 41.13 -2.24 -15.85
CA LEU A 8 39.92 -1.66 -15.30
C LEU A 8 38.97 -1.39 -16.47
N LEU A 9 37.96 -2.26 -16.64
CA LEU A 9 36.80 -1.93 -17.46
C LEU A 9 36.07 -0.78 -16.75
N ALA A 10 36.34 0.43 -17.16
CA ALA A 10 35.53 1.57 -16.78
C ALA A 10 34.14 1.38 -17.37
N LEU A 11 33.15 1.15 -16.50
CA LEU A 11 31.73 1.23 -16.85
C LEU A 11 31.50 2.66 -17.34
N THR A 12 31.48 2.89 -18.65
CA THR A 12 31.10 4.17 -19.22
C THR A 12 29.61 4.38 -18.91
N PRO A 13 29.22 5.50 -18.29
CA PRO A 13 27.81 5.79 -18.07
C PRO A 13 27.11 5.80 -19.42
N VAL A 14 26.00 5.09 -19.53
CA VAL A 14 25.15 5.06 -20.73
C VAL A 14 24.69 6.49 -20.97
N THR A 15 25.08 7.09 -22.09
CA THR A 15 24.67 8.46 -22.42
C THR A 15 23.17 8.50 -22.72
N SER A 16 22.55 9.65 -22.46
CA SER A 16 21.09 9.86 -22.70
C SER A 16 20.65 9.55 -24.14
N GLU A 17 21.57 9.62 -25.10
CA GLU A 17 21.32 9.27 -26.50
C GLU A 17 21.32 7.76 -26.76
N GLN A 18 22.18 6.99 -26.08
CA GLN A 18 22.16 5.53 -26.14
C GLN A 18 20.90 4.97 -25.43
N ALA A 19 20.43 5.65 -24.39
CA ALA A 19 19.19 5.33 -23.72
C ALA A 19 17.92 5.54 -24.58
N LYS A 20 17.91 6.51 -25.48
CA LYS A 20 16.78 6.77 -26.41
C LYS A 20 16.51 5.60 -27.37
N HIS A 21 17.49 4.76 -27.63
CA HIS A 21 17.34 3.58 -28.52
C HIS A 21 17.14 2.26 -27.78
N ALA A 22 17.21 2.25 -26.44
CA ALA A 22 17.38 1.01 -25.67
C ALA A 22 16.08 0.40 -25.11
N LEU A 23 14.94 1.12 -25.08
CA LEU A 23 13.73 0.62 -24.44
C LEU A 23 12.47 0.66 -25.34
N PRO A 24 12.45 -0.02 -26.51
CA PRO A 24 11.25 -0.08 -27.33
C PRO A 24 10.09 -0.82 -26.66
N ALA A 25 10.34 -1.52 -25.55
CA ALA A 25 9.33 -2.27 -24.82
C ALA A 25 8.42 -1.40 -23.93
N VAL A 26 8.82 -0.16 -23.63
CA VAL A 26 8.05 0.76 -22.77
C VAL A 26 7.85 2.08 -23.47
N ASP A 27 6.60 2.46 -23.67
CA ASP A 27 6.27 3.78 -24.21
C ASP A 27 6.52 4.86 -23.15
N LEU A 28 7.50 5.73 -23.41
CA LEU A 28 7.88 6.89 -22.59
C LEU A 28 7.53 8.21 -23.26
N SER A 29 6.71 8.21 -24.33
CA SER A 29 6.40 9.40 -25.14
C SER A 29 5.63 10.48 -24.36
N ASP A 30 4.90 10.09 -23.34
CA ASP A 30 4.12 10.96 -22.45
C ASP A 30 4.92 11.54 -21.27
N LEU A 31 6.23 11.25 -21.20
CA LEU A 31 7.15 11.83 -20.22
C LEU A 31 7.90 13.03 -20.81
N THR A 32 8.17 14.04 -19.99
CA THR A 32 9.11 15.12 -20.33
C THR A 32 10.54 14.57 -20.42
N ASP A 33 11.47 15.35 -21.01
CA ASP A 33 12.88 14.95 -21.09
C ASP A 33 13.52 14.69 -19.70
N LEU A 34 13.19 15.54 -18.72
CA LEU A 34 13.63 15.36 -17.34
C LEU A 34 13.09 14.05 -16.73
N GLN A 35 11.82 13.77 -16.94
CA GLN A 35 11.17 12.54 -16.46
C GLN A 35 11.74 11.30 -17.15
N ARG A 36 12.03 11.37 -18.45
CA ARG A 36 12.71 10.29 -19.16
C ARG A 36 14.11 10.03 -18.60
N GLY A 37 14.88 11.10 -18.32
CA GLY A 37 16.17 10.98 -17.64
C GLY A 37 16.04 10.26 -16.29
N ALA A 38 15.12 10.71 -15.44
CA ALA A 38 14.86 10.10 -14.14
C ALA A 38 14.44 8.61 -14.26
N PHE A 39 13.60 8.27 -15.24
CA PHE A 39 13.24 6.87 -15.51
C PHE A 39 14.46 6.03 -15.87
N MET A 40 15.35 6.54 -16.73
CA MET A 40 16.54 5.82 -17.17
C MET A 40 17.54 5.63 -16.03
N ASP A 41 17.72 6.64 -15.18
CA ASP A 41 18.59 6.54 -14.00
C ASP A 41 18.09 5.42 -13.08
N VAL A 42 16.80 5.39 -12.78
CA VAL A 42 16.21 4.31 -11.96
C VAL A 42 16.36 2.96 -12.64
N ALA A 43 16.03 2.83 -13.93
CA ALA A 43 16.06 1.57 -14.65
C ALA A 43 17.48 0.97 -14.76
N ALA A 44 18.52 1.83 -14.81
CA ALA A 44 19.92 1.40 -14.82
C ALA A 44 20.42 0.93 -13.45
N ASP A 45 19.81 1.40 -12.36
CA ASP A 45 20.28 1.17 -10.98
C ASP A 45 19.52 0.02 -10.28
N VAL A 46 18.20 -0.15 -10.54
CA VAL A 46 17.40 -1.16 -9.86
C VAL A 46 17.50 -2.53 -10.53
N LEU A 47 17.60 -3.58 -9.72
CA LEU A 47 17.47 -4.95 -10.19
C LEU A 47 15.99 -5.31 -10.39
N ASN A 48 15.69 -6.10 -11.41
CA ASN A 48 14.35 -6.64 -11.60
C ASN A 48 13.99 -7.58 -10.44
N TYR A 49 12.76 -7.51 -9.98
CA TYR A 49 12.32 -8.22 -8.77
C TYR A 49 12.06 -9.71 -8.98
N ALA A 50 11.76 -10.12 -10.21
CA ALA A 50 11.51 -11.53 -10.57
C ALA A 50 11.80 -11.75 -12.04
N GLY A 51 12.00 -13.00 -12.45
CA GLY A 51 12.30 -13.35 -13.83
C GLY A 51 13.77 -13.07 -14.19
N CYS A 52 14.00 -12.12 -15.07
CA CYS A 52 15.33 -11.73 -15.52
C CYS A 52 16.19 -11.19 -14.33
N PRO A 53 17.41 -11.74 -14.08
CA PRO A 53 18.21 -11.44 -12.89
C PRO A 53 19.14 -10.22 -13.05
N GLU A 54 18.85 -9.33 -13.98
CA GLU A 54 19.66 -8.16 -14.32
C GLU A 54 19.00 -6.85 -13.88
N THR A 55 19.62 -5.72 -14.19
CA THR A 55 18.97 -4.41 -13.97
C THR A 55 17.72 -4.29 -14.84
N LEU A 56 16.79 -3.44 -14.38
CA LEU A 56 15.54 -3.23 -15.10
C LEU A 56 15.80 -2.83 -16.56
N ALA A 57 16.78 -1.95 -16.82
CA ALA A 57 17.12 -1.53 -18.16
C ALA A 57 17.54 -2.70 -19.08
N LEU A 58 18.30 -3.65 -18.56
CA LEU A 58 18.72 -4.85 -19.31
C LEU A 58 17.56 -5.83 -19.50
N CYS A 59 16.72 -6.00 -18.50
CA CYS A 59 15.55 -6.87 -18.57
C CYS A 59 14.44 -6.36 -19.48
N LEU A 60 14.47 -5.09 -19.86
CA LEU A 60 13.57 -4.48 -20.84
C LEU A 60 14.04 -4.68 -22.30
N ASP A 61 15.11 -5.41 -22.53
CA ASP A 61 15.51 -5.81 -23.90
C ASP A 61 14.33 -6.53 -24.58
N PRO A 62 13.93 -6.13 -25.80
CA PRO A 62 12.81 -6.77 -26.49
C PRO A 62 12.97 -8.26 -26.74
N ARG A 63 14.21 -8.78 -26.66
CA ARG A 63 14.51 -10.20 -26.78
C ARG A 63 14.14 -10.98 -25.54
N GLU A 64 14.22 -10.37 -24.35
CA GLU A 64 13.94 -11.01 -23.06
C GLU A 64 12.43 -11.21 -22.83
N LYS A 65 11.59 -10.25 -23.27
CA LYS A 65 10.12 -10.27 -23.13
C LYS A 65 9.66 -10.60 -21.70
N ASP A 66 10.40 -10.12 -20.70
CA ASP A 66 10.09 -10.40 -19.30
C ASP A 66 8.86 -9.58 -18.84
N PRO A 67 7.74 -10.24 -18.48
CA PRO A 67 6.54 -9.55 -18.06
C PRO A 67 6.71 -8.81 -16.71
N HIS A 68 7.60 -9.28 -15.83
CA HIS A 68 7.89 -8.64 -14.56
C HIS A 68 8.66 -7.33 -14.77
N ALA A 69 9.64 -7.33 -15.69
CA ALA A 69 10.37 -6.13 -16.06
C ALA A 69 9.44 -5.06 -16.67
N LEU A 70 8.57 -5.46 -17.59
CA LEU A 70 7.57 -4.54 -18.18
C LEU A 70 6.65 -3.95 -17.12
N ARG A 71 6.22 -4.79 -16.18
CA ARG A 71 5.35 -4.34 -15.09
C ARG A 71 6.10 -3.38 -14.16
N MET A 72 7.30 -3.72 -13.72
CA MET A 72 8.12 -2.83 -12.88
C MET A 72 8.40 -1.49 -13.57
N ALA A 73 8.68 -1.49 -14.86
CA ALA A 73 8.89 -0.28 -15.63
C ALA A 73 7.67 0.64 -15.65
N GLN A 74 6.46 0.08 -15.72
CA GLN A 74 5.22 0.87 -15.64
C GLN A 74 5.06 1.53 -14.26
N LEU A 75 5.43 0.83 -13.17
CA LEU A 75 5.42 1.40 -11.83
C LEU A 75 6.44 2.54 -11.70
N VAL A 76 7.66 2.34 -12.19
CA VAL A 76 8.70 3.39 -12.26
C VAL A 76 8.19 4.60 -13.04
N LYS A 77 7.60 4.37 -14.22
CA LYS A 77 7.02 5.44 -15.05
C LYS A 77 5.98 6.25 -14.28
N GLN A 78 5.08 5.60 -13.54
CA GLN A 78 4.07 6.31 -12.75
C GLN A 78 4.70 7.10 -11.61
N LEU A 79 5.65 6.53 -10.87
CA LEU A 79 6.35 7.24 -9.79
C LEU A 79 7.10 8.48 -10.30
N VAL A 80 7.73 8.37 -11.47
CA VAL A 80 8.36 9.51 -12.14
C VAL A 80 7.33 10.58 -12.55
N LYS A 81 6.17 10.19 -13.07
CA LYS A 81 5.06 11.11 -13.39
C LYS A 81 4.56 11.85 -12.16
N ASP A 82 4.53 11.17 -11.02
CA ASP A 82 4.15 11.73 -9.73
C ASP A 82 5.28 12.56 -9.09
N SER A 83 6.36 12.83 -9.86
CA SER A 83 7.50 13.67 -9.45
C SER A 83 8.30 13.11 -8.28
N VAL A 84 8.24 11.80 -8.05
CA VAL A 84 9.10 11.13 -7.07
C VAL A 84 10.55 11.14 -7.60
N GLN A 85 11.48 11.52 -6.73
CA GLN A 85 12.90 11.61 -7.13
C GLN A 85 13.54 10.22 -7.26
N PRO A 86 14.50 9.99 -8.18
CA PRO A 86 15.08 8.69 -8.46
C PRO A 86 15.55 7.90 -7.22
N PRO A 87 16.29 8.48 -6.25
CA PRO A 87 16.70 7.73 -5.06
C PRO A 87 15.51 7.26 -4.20
N ALA A 88 14.43 8.05 -4.14
CA ALA A 88 13.22 7.67 -3.42
C ALA A 88 12.45 6.57 -4.16
N ILE A 89 12.43 6.59 -5.50
CA ILE A 89 11.84 5.52 -6.31
C ILE A 89 12.54 4.20 -6.02
N VAL A 90 13.88 4.16 -6.03
CA VAL A 90 14.65 2.95 -5.70
C VAL A 90 14.21 2.38 -4.35
N GLN A 91 14.15 3.21 -3.31
CA GLN A 91 13.72 2.79 -1.97
C GLN A 91 12.26 2.29 -1.92
N VAL A 92 11.38 2.93 -2.69
CA VAL A 92 9.97 2.51 -2.81
C VAL A 92 9.90 1.12 -3.43
N LEU A 93 10.60 0.89 -4.55
CA LEU A 93 10.59 -0.39 -5.26
C LEU A 93 11.19 -1.51 -4.40
N GLU A 94 12.32 -1.26 -3.75
CA GLU A 94 12.95 -2.25 -2.86
C GLU A 94 11.99 -2.66 -1.74
N ARG A 95 11.38 -1.72 -1.03
CA ARG A 95 10.41 -2.01 0.04
C ARG A 95 9.17 -2.71 -0.49
N TYR A 96 8.64 -2.21 -1.62
CA TYR A 96 7.43 -2.76 -2.21
C TYR A 96 7.59 -4.23 -2.59
N TYR A 97 8.62 -4.55 -3.38
CA TYR A 97 8.84 -5.92 -3.82
C TYR A 97 9.36 -6.84 -2.70
N ALA A 98 10.19 -6.35 -1.78
CA ALA A 98 10.60 -7.13 -0.61
C ALA A 98 9.41 -7.55 0.26
N SER A 99 8.35 -6.75 0.32
CA SER A 99 7.14 -7.06 1.09
C SER A 99 6.39 -8.31 0.59
N PHE A 100 6.66 -8.77 -0.64
CA PHE A 100 6.07 -9.99 -1.19
C PHE A 100 6.73 -11.28 -0.66
N ASP A 101 7.78 -11.20 0.15
CA ASP A 101 8.32 -12.38 0.84
C ASP A 101 7.23 -12.99 1.73
N ALA A 102 6.87 -14.24 1.45
CA ALA A 102 5.82 -14.96 2.17
C ALA A 102 6.06 -15.00 3.70
N ARG A 103 7.33 -14.92 4.14
CA ARG A 103 7.71 -14.93 5.56
C ARG A 103 7.36 -13.63 6.29
N GLN A 104 7.15 -12.54 5.55
CA GLN A 104 6.81 -11.21 6.09
C GLN A 104 5.31 -10.98 6.19
N ARG A 105 4.48 -11.91 5.69
CA ARG A 105 3.03 -11.77 5.70
C ARG A 105 2.46 -12.06 7.08
N LEU A 106 1.81 -11.08 7.65
CA LEU A 106 1.12 -11.20 8.93
C LEU A 106 -0.19 -11.97 8.76
N ARG A 107 -0.49 -12.85 9.71
CA ARG A 107 -1.79 -13.52 9.78
C ARG A 107 -2.76 -12.65 10.56
N LEU A 108 -3.45 -11.75 9.86
CA LEU A 108 -4.53 -10.97 10.42
C LEU A 108 -5.87 -11.65 10.13
N HIS A 109 -6.67 -11.77 11.17
CA HIS A 109 -8.03 -12.27 11.00
C HIS A 109 -8.97 -11.11 10.61
N ASP A 110 -9.70 -11.29 9.52
CA ASP A 110 -10.78 -10.40 9.08
C ASP A 110 -12.12 -10.71 9.77
N GLY A 111 -12.09 -11.48 10.85
CA GLY A 111 -13.29 -11.98 11.54
C GLY A 111 -14.00 -11.02 12.48
N ASN A 112 -13.44 -9.84 12.83
CA ASN A 112 -14.07 -8.91 13.79
C ASN A 112 -14.11 -7.46 13.27
N CYS A 113 -14.16 -7.26 11.98
CA CYS A 113 -14.22 -5.95 11.34
C CYS A 113 -15.47 -5.82 10.48
N ALA A 114 -15.78 -4.61 10.04
CA ALA A 114 -16.74 -4.42 8.97
C ALA A 114 -16.06 -4.80 7.65
N VAL A 115 -16.69 -5.71 6.90
CA VAL A 115 -16.15 -6.18 5.62
C VAL A 115 -17.03 -5.67 4.47
N GLU A 116 -16.37 -5.13 3.44
CA GLU A 116 -16.96 -4.75 2.15
C GLU A 116 -16.30 -5.57 1.04
N GLY A 117 -17.07 -6.02 0.07
CA GLY A 117 -16.59 -6.84 -1.03
C GLY A 117 -16.42 -8.32 -0.69
N LYS A 118 -16.05 -9.11 -1.71
CA LYS A 118 -15.95 -10.59 -1.61
C LYS A 118 -14.84 -11.10 -2.53
N GLY A 119 -13.64 -10.62 -2.39
CA GLY A 119 -12.54 -11.00 -3.26
C GLY A 119 -11.48 -11.88 -2.59
N PRO A 120 -10.62 -12.52 -3.39
CA PRO A 120 -9.49 -13.31 -2.88
C PRO A 120 -8.38 -12.44 -2.28
N VAL A 121 -8.30 -11.15 -2.62
CA VAL A 121 -7.32 -10.22 -2.05
C VAL A 121 -7.94 -9.52 -0.84
N SER A 122 -7.33 -9.70 0.34
CA SER A 122 -7.78 -9.09 1.58
C SER A 122 -7.01 -7.80 1.83
N ILE A 123 -7.72 -6.71 2.07
CA ILE A 123 -7.17 -5.45 2.55
C ILE A 123 -7.68 -5.24 3.97
N VAL A 124 -6.77 -5.10 4.92
CA VAL A 124 -7.07 -4.69 6.29
C VAL A 124 -6.59 -3.25 6.46
N GLU A 125 -7.51 -2.35 6.76
CA GLU A 125 -7.24 -0.95 7.06
C GLU A 125 -7.29 -0.72 8.57
N PHE A 126 -6.25 -0.15 9.16
CA PHE A 126 -6.29 0.43 10.49
C PHE A 126 -6.49 1.94 10.37
N SER A 127 -7.56 2.44 10.95
CA SER A 127 -8.08 3.78 10.66
C SER A 127 -8.52 4.52 11.92
N ASP A 128 -8.46 5.86 11.87
CA ASP A 128 -8.83 6.78 12.93
C ASP A 128 -9.75 7.87 12.36
N TYR A 129 -10.90 8.09 13.01
CA TYR A 129 -11.91 9.02 12.51
C TYR A 129 -11.51 10.50 12.58
N GLN A 130 -10.49 10.87 13.35
CA GLN A 130 -9.94 12.22 13.35
C GLN A 130 -8.65 12.36 12.52
N CYS A 131 -8.20 11.31 11.84
CA CYS A 131 -7.05 11.38 10.97
C CYS A 131 -7.46 11.87 9.56
N PRO A 132 -6.93 13.01 9.06
CA PRO A 132 -7.30 13.52 7.73
C PRO A 132 -6.84 12.62 6.59
N HIS A 133 -5.74 11.90 6.76
CA HIS A 133 -5.27 10.93 5.78
C HIS A 133 -6.21 9.71 5.65
N CYS A 134 -6.89 9.32 6.74
CA CYS A 134 -7.91 8.27 6.70
C CYS A 134 -9.15 8.73 5.92
N ALA A 135 -9.60 9.96 6.11
CA ALA A 135 -10.68 10.50 5.29
C ALA A 135 -10.33 10.54 3.81
N ALA A 136 -9.09 10.95 3.48
CA ALA A 136 -8.60 10.96 2.10
C ALA A 136 -8.52 9.55 1.48
N ALA A 137 -8.26 8.51 2.29
CA ALA A 137 -8.18 7.12 1.85
C ALA A 137 -9.55 6.49 1.57
N LEU A 138 -10.64 7.02 2.15
CA LEU A 138 -11.97 6.41 2.04
C LEU A 138 -12.45 6.28 0.59
N ALA A 139 -12.37 7.36 -0.19
CA ALA A 139 -12.87 7.36 -1.56
C ALA A 139 -12.12 6.37 -2.46
N PRO A 140 -10.76 6.36 -2.53
CA PRO A 140 -10.03 5.39 -3.35
C PRO A 140 -10.23 3.95 -2.89
N LEU A 141 -10.35 3.67 -1.59
CA LEU A 141 -10.63 2.31 -1.09
C LEU A 141 -12.04 1.85 -1.44
N THR A 142 -13.03 2.73 -1.30
CA THR A 142 -14.42 2.43 -1.68
C THR A 142 -14.54 2.17 -3.19
N ALA A 143 -13.90 2.99 -4.02
CA ALA A 143 -13.87 2.80 -5.46
C ALA A 143 -13.21 1.47 -5.85
N LEU A 144 -12.09 1.14 -5.23
CA LEU A 144 -11.39 -0.12 -5.47
C LEU A 144 -12.29 -1.34 -5.26
N VAL A 145 -13.03 -1.37 -4.14
CA VAL A 145 -13.88 -2.53 -3.77
C VAL A 145 -15.13 -2.61 -4.63
N ASN A 146 -15.79 -1.47 -4.90
CA ASN A 146 -17.12 -1.45 -5.48
C ASN A 146 -17.15 -1.23 -7.00
N ALA A 147 -16.03 -0.77 -7.60
CA ALA A 147 -15.93 -0.48 -9.03
C ALA A 147 -14.68 -1.09 -9.68
N ASP A 148 -13.49 -0.61 -9.30
CA ASP A 148 -12.25 -0.90 -10.03
C ASP A 148 -11.85 -2.37 -9.99
N ARG A 149 -12.04 -3.02 -8.85
CA ARG A 149 -11.70 -4.42 -8.59
C ARG A 149 -12.84 -5.19 -7.92
N GLN A 150 -14.08 -4.90 -8.34
CA GLN A 150 -15.25 -5.59 -7.82
C GLN A 150 -15.11 -7.10 -7.96
N GLY A 151 -15.36 -7.83 -6.86
CA GLY A 151 -15.22 -9.29 -6.83
C GLY A 151 -13.78 -9.79 -6.71
N GLN A 152 -12.76 -8.91 -6.73
CA GLN A 152 -11.35 -9.28 -6.54
C GLN A 152 -10.82 -8.93 -5.17
N VAL A 153 -11.45 -7.99 -4.47
CA VAL A 153 -11.01 -7.43 -3.20
C VAL A 153 -12.09 -7.59 -2.13
N ARG A 154 -11.66 -7.78 -0.89
CA ARG A 154 -12.46 -7.55 0.32
C ARG A 154 -11.69 -6.61 1.24
N LEU A 155 -12.37 -5.58 1.73
CA LEU A 155 -11.84 -4.56 2.65
C LEU A 155 -12.39 -4.82 4.04
N CYS A 156 -11.52 -4.95 5.02
CA CYS A 156 -11.81 -5.04 6.45
C CYS A 156 -11.35 -3.76 7.13
N SER A 157 -12.27 -2.97 7.67
CA SER A 157 -11.95 -1.75 8.41
C SER A 157 -11.82 -2.05 9.90
N LYS A 158 -10.70 -1.63 10.49
CA LYS A 158 -10.37 -1.76 11.92
C LYS A 158 -10.08 -0.41 12.54
N TYR A 159 -10.51 -0.23 13.78
CA TYR A 159 -10.31 1.01 14.54
C TYR A 159 -8.90 1.07 15.11
N PHE A 160 -8.25 2.22 14.95
CA PHE A 160 -6.96 2.52 15.59
C PHE A 160 -6.93 3.97 16.09
N PRO A 161 -7.81 4.33 17.06
CA PRO A 161 -7.90 5.68 17.58
C PRO A 161 -6.63 6.05 18.37
N PHE A 162 -5.95 7.13 17.95
CA PHE A 162 -4.81 7.67 18.68
C PHE A 162 -5.25 8.45 19.93
N ALA A 163 -4.45 8.36 20.98
CA ALA A 163 -4.71 9.10 22.22
C ALA A 163 -4.69 10.64 22.05
N SER A 164 -3.98 11.12 21.02
CA SER A 164 -3.96 12.54 20.64
C SER A 164 -5.24 13.01 19.94
N HIS A 165 -6.12 12.10 19.56
CA HIS A 165 -7.39 12.37 18.87
C HIS A 165 -8.56 12.14 19.85
N PRO A 166 -9.01 13.19 20.57
CA PRO A 166 -9.87 13.03 21.75
C PRO A 166 -11.25 12.42 21.46
N ARG A 167 -11.75 12.59 20.23
CA ARG A 167 -13.07 12.08 19.83
C ARG A 167 -13.00 10.80 18.98
N ALA A 168 -11.80 10.35 18.54
CA ALA A 168 -11.67 9.20 17.67
C ALA A 168 -12.18 7.91 18.31
N ARG A 169 -11.95 7.71 19.62
CA ARG A 169 -12.42 6.52 20.32
C ARG A 169 -13.95 6.45 20.38
N VAL A 170 -14.61 7.52 20.77
CA VAL A 170 -16.09 7.52 20.84
C VAL A 170 -16.71 7.38 19.45
N ALA A 171 -16.12 8.01 18.43
CA ALA A 171 -16.54 7.81 17.04
C ALA A 171 -16.42 6.34 16.60
N ALA A 172 -15.33 5.65 16.99
CA ALA A 172 -15.15 4.21 16.74
C ALA A 172 -16.22 3.37 17.45
N LEU A 173 -16.57 3.67 18.68
CA LEU A 173 -17.64 2.99 19.42
C LEU A 173 -19.03 3.19 18.77
N CYS A 174 -19.30 4.41 18.26
CA CYS A 174 -20.50 4.71 17.49
C CYS A 174 -20.55 3.97 16.16
N ALA A 175 -19.42 3.87 15.46
CA ALA A 175 -19.30 3.09 14.23
C ALA A 175 -19.52 1.59 14.49
N GLU A 176 -19.05 1.07 15.63
CA GLU A 176 -19.27 -0.31 16.04
C GLU A 176 -20.74 -0.58 16.39
N TYR A 177 -21.41 0.37 17.06
CA TYR A 177 -22.87 0.32 17.21
C TYR A 177 -23.57 0.24 15.85
N ALA A 178 -23.21 1.12 14.92
CA ALA A 178 -23.78 1.10 13.57
C ALA A 178 -23.49 -0.21 12.85
N ARG A 179 -22.30 -0.82 13.05
CA ARG A 179 -21.98 -2.15 12.53
C ARG A 179 -22.93 -3.22 13.07
N SER A 180 -23.25 -3.19 14.36
CA SER A 180 -24.19 -4.12 14.98
C SER A 180 -25.63 -4.02 14.43
N LYS A 181 -25.95 -2.87 13.83
CA LYS A 181 -27.25 -2.61 13.17
C LYS A 181 -27.18 -2.72 11.63
N GLY A 182 -26.06 -3.18 11.06
CA GLY A 182 -25.87 -3.33 9.60
C GLY A 182 -25.72 -2.00 8.85
N LYS A 183 -25.30 -0.91 9.55
CA LYS A 183 -25.18 0.45 9.03
C LYS A 183 -23.76 1.00 9.09
N PHE A 184 -22.74 0.11 9.20
CA PHE A 184 -21.35 0.52 9.36
C PHE A 184 -20.90 1.48 8.26
N TRP A 185 -21.03 1.10 7.00
CA TRP A 185 -20.45 1.87 5.89
C TRP A 185 -21.08 3.25 5.73
N GLN A 186 -22.39 3.37 6.00
CA GLN A 186 -23.10 4.63 6.02
C GLN A 186 -22.59 5.54 7.15
N MET A 187 -22.45 4.99 8.35
CA MET A 187 -21.95 5.74 9.51
C MET A 187 -20.46 6.08 9.33
N ASN A 188 -19.66 5.17 8.82
CA ASN A 188 -18.26 5.38 8.49
C ASN A 188 -18.06 6.57 7.54
N ALA A 189 -18.85 6.64 6.47
CA ALA A 189 -18.82 7.76 5.54
C ALA A 189 -19.24 9.09 6.20
N ALA A 190 -20.27 9.06 7.04
CA ALA A 190 -20.73 10.27 7.75
C ALA A 190 -19.70 10.80 8.74
N LEU A 191 -19.01 9.91 9.47
CA LEU A 191 -17.96 10.29 10.42
C LEU A 191 -16.75 10.90 9.70
N PHE A 192 -16.26 10.27 8.62
CA PHE A 192 -15.14 10.82 7.84
C PHE A 192 -15.47 12.12 7.11
N ALA A 193 -16.71 12.28 6.66
CA ALA A 193 -17.15 13.54 6.06
C ALA A 193 -17.22 14.72 7.03
N ASN A 194 -17.16 14.46 8.35
CA ASN A 194 -17.37 15.45 9.40
C ASN A 194 -16.35 15.34 10.54
N GLN A 195 -15.09 15.07 10.24
CA GLN A 195 -14.03 14.77 11.22
C GLN A 195 -13.83 15.85 12.30
N GLU A 196 -14.11 17.10 11.98
CA GLU A 196 -13.97 18.26 12.89
C GLU A 196 -15.17 18.42 13.85
N ALA A 197 -16.27 17.70 13.62
CA ALA A 197 -17.51 17.79 14.36
C ALA A 197 -17.94 16.40 14.84
N LEU A 198 -17.31 15.91 15.89
CA LEU A 198 -17.55 14.58 16.47
C LEU A 198 -17.99 14.65 17.94
N GLU A 199 -18.59 15.78 18.35
CA GLU A 199 -19.19 15.88 19.68
C GLU A 199 -20.49 15.07 19.75
N ASP A 200 -20.96 14.77 20.96
CA ASP A 200 -22.11 13.89 21.16
C ASP A 200 -23.35 14.33 20.38
N ALA A 201 -23.60 15.63 20.28
CA ALA A 201 -24.70 16.18 19.50
C ALA A 201 -24.54 15.89 17.99
N ASP A 202 -23.31 15.97 17.48
CA ASP A 202 -22.99 15.70 16.09
C ASP A 202 -23.15 14.21 15.78
N LEU A 203 -22.61 13.35 16.66
CA LEU A 203 -22.72 11.90 16.52
C LEU A 203 -24.19 11.42 16.49
N LYS A 204 -25.05 12.01 17.35
CA LYS A 204 -26.51 11.76 17.31
C LYS A 204 -27.13 12.18 15.98
N LYS A 205 -26.74 13.35 15.46
CA LYS A 205 -27.21 13.85 14.17
C LYS A 205 -26.84 12.87 13.04
N TYR A 206 -25.59 12.37 13.02
CA TYR A 206 -25.13 11.41 11.99
C TYR A 206 -25.84 10.07 12.12
N ALA A 207 -26.08 9.59 13.34
CA ALA A 207 -26.91 8.41 13.59
C ALA A 207 -28.29 8.55 12.96
N GLY A 208 -28.98 9.67 13.20
CA GLY A 208 -30.28 9.98 12.59
C GLY A 208 -30.25 9.99 11.06
N GLN A 209 -29.18 10.56 10.45
CA GLN A 209 -29.03 10.58 8.99
C GLN A 209 -28.93 9.20 8.36
N VAL A 210 -28.37 8.22 9.09
CA VAL A 210 -28.25 6.85 8.62
C VAL A 210 -29.38 5.91 9.11
N GLY A 211 -30.40 6.50 9.75
CA GLY A 211 -31.59 5.78 10.22
C GLY A 211 -31.39 5.00 11.52
N LEU A 212 -30.49 5.50 12.40
CA LEU A 212 -30.25 4.97 13.73
C LEU A 212 -30.74 5.92 14.81
N ASP A 213 -31.07 5.37 15.99
CA ASP A 213 -31.36 6.18 17.19
C ASP A 213 -30.04 6.68 17.81
N GLY A 214 -29.84 8.00 17.81
CA GLY A 214 -28.64 8.63 18.30
C GLY A 214 -28.50 8.57 19.84
N ASP A 215 -29.60 8.58 20.58
CA ASP A 215 -29.56 8.46 22.05
C ASP A 215 -29.21 7.05 22.47
N GLU A 216 -29.83 6.05 21.83
CA GLU A 216 -29.47 4.63 22.02
C GLU A 216 -28.00 4.40 21.65
N MET A 217 -27.56 4.92 20.51
CA MET A 217 -26.18 4.77 20.06
C MET A 217 -25.17 5.29 21.09
N LEU A 218 -25.33 6.51 21.59
CA LEU A 218 -24.41 7.06 22.59
C LEU A 218 -24.48 6.33 23.92
N LYS A 219 -25.68 5.95 24.36
CA LYS A 219 -25.85 5.13 25.57
C LYS A 219 -25.07 3.81 25.45
N GLU A 220 -25.20 3.11 24.33
CA GLU A 220 -24.49 1.87 24.08
C GLU A 220 -22.97 2.08 23.91
N ALA A 221 -22.54 3.15 23.23
CA ALA A 221 -21.13 3.50 23.06
C ALA A 221 -20.44 3.75 24.41
N TYR A 222 -21.10 4.47 25.34
CA TYR A 222 -20.55 4.75 26.66
C TYR A 222 -20.74 3.64 27.70
N SER A 223 -21.51 2.60 27.38
CA SER A 223 -21.78 1.49 28.31
C SER A 223 -20.61 0.52 28.48
N GLY A 224 -19.57 0.62 27.65
CA GLY A 224 -18.46 -0.36 27.58
C GLY A 224 -18.76 -1.55 26.68
N LYS A 225 -19.95 -1.68 26.11
CA LYS A 225 -20.38 -2.83 25.29
C LYS A 225 -19.45 -3.13 24.11
N PHE A 226 -18.90 -2.09 23.50
CA PHE A 226 -18.06 -2.19 22.30
C PHE A 226 -16.56 -2.02 22.58
N ASP A 227 -16.17 -1.74 23.81
CA ASP A 227 -14.76 -1.53 24.17
C ASP A 227 -13.87 -2.71 23.78
N ALA A 228 -14.34 -3.93 24.02
CA ALA A 228 -13.56 -5.13 23.71
C ALA A 228 -13.17 -5.25 22.22
N VAL A 229 -14.02 -4.76 21.30
CA VAL A 229 -13.73 -4.76 19.86
C VAL A 229 -12.68 -3.72 19.52
N VAL A 230 -12.84 -2.47 20.00
CA VAL A 230 -11.88 -1.39 19.75
C VAL A 230 -10.51 -1.76 20.33
N GLU A 231 -10.46 -2.26 21.59
CA GLU A 231 -9.23 -2.69 22.23
C GLU A 231 -8.55 -3.87 21.50
N LYS A 232 -9.34 -4.78 20.95
CA LYS A 232 -8.81 -5.89 20.14
C LYS A 232 -8.16 -5.35 18.88
N HIS A 233 -8.79 -4.43 18.16
CA HIS A 233 -8.25 -3.81 16.95
C HIS A 233 -6.96 -3.04 17.26
N LEU A 234 -6.91 -2.28 18.37
CA LEU A 234 -5.69 -1.61 18.83
C LEU A 234 -4.56 -2.60 19.07
N ARG A 235 -4.81 -3.69 19.82
CA ARG A 235 -3.78 -4.72 20.06
C ARG A 235 -3.30 -5.39 18.77
N GLU A 236 -4.20 -5.69 17.85
CA GLU A 236 -3.86 -6.27 16.54
C GLU A 236 -3.01 -5.30 15.72
N GLY A 237 -3.36 -4.01 15.70
CA GLY A 237 -2.58 -2.99 15.02
C GLY A 237 -1.19 -2.82 15.64
N MET A 238 -1.09 -2.74 16.97
CA MET A 238 0.21 -2.67 17.65
C MET A 238 1.07 -3.90 17.34
N ALA A 239 0.49 -5.10 17.36
CA ALA A 239 1.20 -6.33 17.01
C ALA A 239 1.61 -6.39 15.53
N ALA A 240 0.89 -5.69 14.66
CA ALA A 240 1.20 -5.54 13.25
C ALA A 240 2.19 -4.41 12.94
N GLY A 241 2.66 -3.67 13.97
CA GLY A 241 3.58 -2.55 13.81
C GLY A 241 2.93 -1.29 13.23
N VAL A 242 1.63 -1.07 13.51
CA VAL A 242 0.93 0.16 13.12
C VAL A 242 1.43 1.33 13.96
N GLU A 243 2.08 2.29 13.33
CA GLU A 243 2.62 3.51 13.95
C GLU A 243 1.89 4.78 13.48
N SER A 244 1.12 4.69 12.41
CA SER A 244 0.35 5.79 11.81
C SER A 244 -0.91 5.28 11.15
N THR A 245 -1.87 6.19 10.86
CA THR A 245 -3.09 5.88 10.12
C THR A 245 -3.24 6.76 8.89
N PRO A 246 -3.82 6.25 7.79
CA PRO A 246 -4.21 4.86 7.63
C PRO A 246 -2.99 3.94 7.47
N THR A 247 -3.03 2.75 8.07
CA THR A 247 -2.11 1.67 7.71
C THR A 247 -2.90 0.58 7.01
N LEU A 248 -2.46 0.19 5.83
CA LEU A 248 -3.07 -0.86 5.03
C LEU A 248 -2.19 -2.10 5.03
N LEU A 249 -2.81 -3.25 5.23
CA LEU A 249 -2.18 -4.56 5.05
C LEU A 249 -2.91 -5.30 3.95
N ILE A 250 -2.19 -5.66 2.89
CA ILE A 250 -2.76 -6.36 1.74
C ILE A 250 -2.27 -7.80 1.76
N ASP A 251 -3.19 -8.76 1.93
CA ASP A 251 -2.89 -10.16 2.17
C ASP A 251 -1.81 -10.37 3.26
N GLY A 252 -1.86 -9.51 4.29
CA GLY A 252 -0.96 -9.56 5.45
C GLY A 252 0.39 -8.90 5.27
N ARG A 253 0.73 -8.34 4.10
CA ARG A 253 1.93 -7.52 3.91
C ARG A 253 1.60 -6.03 4.03
N GLN A 254 2.51 -5.27 4.59
CA GLN A 254 2.35 -3.82 4.73
C GLN A 254 2.36 -3.15 3.35
N TYR A 255 1.34 -2.35 3.10
CA TYR A 255 1.24 -1.51 1.90
C TYR A 255 2.07 -0.24 2.08
N ASN A 256 2.90 0.09 1.10
CA ASN A 256 3.87 1.17 1.18
C ASN A 256 3.90 2.08 -0.08
N LEU A 257 2.84 2.02 -0.89
CA LEU A 257 2.61 2.93 -2.01
C LEU A 257 1.58 4.00 -1.64
N PRO A 258 1.44 5.08 -2.41
CA PRO A 258 0.39 6.07 -2.19
C PRO A 258 -1.02 5.46 -2.24
N VAL A 259 -1.92 5.89 -1.34
CA VAL A 259 -3.32 5.42 -1.31
C VAL A 259 -4.12 6.18 -2.37
N THR A 260 -3.90 5.81 -3.63
CA THR A 260 -4.62 6.36 -4.79
C THR A 260 -5.18 5.22 -5.65
N PRO A 261 -6.18 5.48 -6.52
CA PRO A 261 -6.79 4.44 -7.35
C PRO A 261 -5.77 3.63 -8.15
N PHE A 262 -4.79 4.30 -8.78
CA PHE A 262 -3.76 3.63 -9.56
C PHE A 262 -2.94 2.63 -8.74
N TYR A 263 -2.33 3.08 -7.63
CA TYR A 263 -1.43 2.24 -6.84
C TYR A 263 -2.15 1.12 -6.09
N LEU A 264 -3.39 1.37 -5.66
CA LEU A 264 -4.22 0.34 -5.05
C LEU A 264 -4.57 -0.76 -6.06
N ALA A 265 -5.08 -0.39 -7.24
CA ALA A 265 -5.39 -1.32 -8.31
C ALA A 265 -4.15 -2.09 -8.78
N TRP A 266 -3.03 -1.38 -8.94
CA TRP A 266 -1.72 -1.95 -9.24
C TRP A 266 -1.34 -3.07 -8.26
N THR A 267 -1.48 -2.77 -6.96
CA THR A 267 -1.11 -3.71 -5.91
C THR A 267 -2.02 -4.94 -5.88
N VAL A 268 -3.31 -4.77 -6.14
CA VAL A 268 -4.25 -5.90 -6.25
C VAL A 268 -3.87 -6.81 -7.41
N ASP A 269 -3.52 -6.24 -8.57
CA ASP A 269 -3.07 -7.00 -9.73
C ASP A 269 -1.79 -7.80 -9.43
N ASP A 270 -0.83 -7.18 -8.71
CA ASP A 270 0.39 -7.86 -8.28
C ASP A 270 0.11 -8.99 -7.28
N GLU A 271 -0.83 -8.81 -6.34
CA GLU A 271 -1.23 -9.88 -5.43
C GLU A 271 -1.86 -11.06 -6.17
N LEU A 272 -2.73 -10.79 -7.13
CA LEU A 272 -3.36 -11.82 -7.94
C LEU A 272 -2.32 -12.58 -8.79
N GLN A 273 -1.37 -11.87 -9.37
CA GLN A 273 -0.26 -12.46 -10.12
C GLN A 273 0.64 -13.32 -9.21
N TRP A 274 1.04 -12.77 -8.06
CA TRP A 274 1.86 -13.48 -7.07
C TRP A 274 1.19 -14.79 -6.61
N LYS A 275 -0.11 -14.75 -6.35
CA LYS A 275 -0.90 -15.96 -6.01
C LYS A 275 -0.94 -16.97 -7.15
N LYS A 276 -1.16 -16.51 -8.38
CA LYS A 276 -1.20 -17.35 -9.58
C LYS A 276 0.13 -18.06 -9.81
N GLU A 277 1.24 -17.37 -9.57
CA GLU A 277 2.60 -17.90 -9.74
C GLU A 277 3.11 -18.66 -8.50
N LYS A 278 2.32 -18.73 -7.43
CA LYS A 278 2.68 -19.35 -6.15
C LYS A 278 3.94 -18.72 -5.51
N GLY A 279 4.05 -17.42 -5.66
CA GLY A 279 5.19 -16.63 -5.21
C GLY A 279 6.14 -16.25 -6.33
N TRP A 280 6.96 -15.24 -6.07
CA TRP A 280 8.00 -14.80 -6.99
C TRP A 280 9.36 -15.29 -6.56
N LYS A 281 10.19 -15.69 -7.54
CA LYS A 281 11.59 -16.08 -7.30
C LYS A 281 12.44 -14.83 -7.47
N PHE A 282 12.84 -14.25 -6.34
CA PHE A 282 13.75 -13.10 -6.35
C PHE A 282 15.15 -13.52 -6.79
N PRO A 283 15.89 -12.68 -7.55
CA PRO A 283 17.29 -12.90 -7.83
C PRO A 283 18.11 -13.05 -6.54
N ALA A 284 19.13 -13.90 -6.55
CA ALA A 284 19.93 -14.23 -5.37
C ALA A 284 20.58 -13.01 -4.67
N SER A 285 20.79 -11.90 -5.39
CA SER A 285 21.32 -10.64 -4.88
C SER A 285 20.39 -9.92 -3.90
N HIS A 286 19.07 -10.17 -3.93
CA HIS A 286 18.12 -9.59 -2.97
C HIS A 286 18.18 -10.25 -1.58
N ASN A 287 18.83 -11.38 -1.43
CA ASN A 287 19.03 -12.07 -0.14
C ASN A 287 20.30 -11.64 0.63
N GLY A 288 21.03 -10.68 0.08
CA GLY A 288 22.27 -10.16 0.66
C GLY A 288 22.06 -9.06 1.68
N SER A 289 21.48 -9.35 2.85
CA SER A 289 21.79 -8.55 4.04
C SER A 289 23.31 -8.54 4.20
N LYS A 290 23.95 -7.43 3.87
CA LYS A 290 25.37 -7.20 4.20
C LYS A 290 25.54 -7.48 5.70
N LYS A 291 26.18 -8.61 6.02
CA LYS A 291 26.79 -8.81 7.33
C LYS A 291 27.74 -7.63 7.52
N VAL A 292 27.35 -6.65 8.31
CA VAL A 292 28.25 -5.62 8.81
C VAL A 292 29.33 -6.40 9.56
N ALA A 293 30.51 -6.47 8.94
CA ALA A 293 31.68 -7.04 9.59
C ALA A 293 31.95 -6.20 10.85
N LYS A 294 31.74 -6.81 12.01
CA LYS A 294 32.25 -6.27 13.28
C LYS A 294 33.77 -6.28 13.15
N GLY A 295 34.34 -5.12 12.86
CA GLY A 295 35.76 -4.89 12.98
C GLY A 295 36.18 -5.13 14.44
N LYS A 296 37.25 -5.87 14.58
CA LYS A 296 37.99 -6.04 15.82
C LYS A 296 38.69 -4.75 16.22
#